data_6d93880207ab294164b2e965b7ed8823
#
_entry.id   6d93880207ab294164b2e965b7ed8823
#
_cell.length_a   1.000
_cell.length_b   1.000
_cell.length_c   1.000
_cell.angle_alpha   90.00
_cell.angle_beta   90.00
_cell.angle_gamma   90.00
#
_symmetry.space_group_name_H-M   'P 1'
#
loop_
_entity.id
_entity.type
_entity.pdbx_description
1 polymer ?
#
loop_
_entity_poly.entity_id
_entity_poly.type
_entity_poly.pdbx_seq_one_letter_code
_entity_poly.pdbx_strand_id
1 'polypeptide(L)'
;MANDPSHRVVIVGGGAGGLELAAKLGRKHGPQCVTLVDSRPMHIWKPSLHEAAAGTLDIYQEGLSYLMLANLCGFTFALGELQAVDRARRVVTVDEVLDGHGDMVLPPRELPYDTLVLALGSVSNFFNTPGAAEHAVTLDTTDNAEQFRLTMLKAMVQVDQAKVRDPSARLDVVIVGGGATGVELAVELHEAGGIVAAYGLPNFRADRDLAITLVEGAPRILAALPEKISRAAHTRLTELGIRVETDCRVAEVAARSIKTADGREFAAGLCMWAAGIQGLPLMAQLDMPLNRIGQLVVNGRLESPDPHILALGDCCAVPRGENGTVPARAQAAHQEASYLVRKVTARIRGTAEPQAPYEYRDHGSLVSLGQDAGVGSLMGRLAGRGLFVSGTLARVMYMSLHLMHHHAVLGTWRTATLALARLLMRRTHPRVKLH
;
A
#
# COMPACT_ATOMS: atom_id res chain seq x y z
N MET A 1 -20.11 11.77 37.93
CA MET A 1 -20.74 12.55 36.84
C MET A 1 -20.73 11.66 35.62
N ALA A 2 -21.87 11.13 35.19
CA ALA A 2 -21.97 10.36 33.97
C ALA A 2 -21.62 11.34 32.83
N ASN A 3 -20.50 11.08 32.13
CA ASN A 3 -20.18 11.81 30.91
C ASN A 3 -21.30 11.52 29.92
N ASP A 4 -21.96 12.55 29.48
CA ASP A 4 -22.83 12.62 28.32
C ASP A 4 -22.17 11.85 27.16
N PRO A 5 -22.93 11.13 26.30
CA PRO A 5 -22.35 10.28 25.26
C PRO A 5 -21.41 11.12 24.41
N SER A 6 -20.14 10.88 24.65
CA SER A 6 -19.07 11.60 23.99
C SER A 6 -19.24 11.47 22.48
N HIS A 7 -19.02 12.56 21.76
CA HIS A 7 -19.02 12.67 20.30
C HIS A 7 -18.35 11.43 19.64
N ARG A 8 -19.12 10.66 18.88
CA ARG A 8 -18.69 9.38 18.31
C ARG A 8 -17.95 9.62 17.00
N VAL A 9 -16.70 9.22 16.96
CA VAL A 9 -15.86 9.26 15.78
C VAL A 9 -15.67 7.84 15.26
N VAL A 10 -16.15 7.58 14.05
CA VAL A 10 -15.91 6.32 13.34
C VAL A 10 -14.90 6.58 12.22
N ILE A 11 -13.80 5.83 12.22
CA ILE A 11 -12.75 5.88 11.21
C ILE A 11 -12.81 4.56 10.45
N VAL A 12 -13.01 4.59 9.14
CA VAL A 12 -13.09 3.38 8.32
C VAL A 12 -11.86 3.27 7.44
N GLY A 13 -11.10 2.19 7.65
CA GLY A 13 -9.83 1.90 7.03
C GLY A 13 -8.64 2.15 7.97
N GLY A 14 -7.98 1.08 8.39
CA GLY A 14 -6.81 1.06 9.27
C GLY A 14 -5.47 1.17 8.52
N GLY A 15 -5.45 1.74 7.31
CA GLY A 15 -4.23 2.04 6.59
C GLY A 15 -3.35 3.06 7.31
N ALA A 16 -2.28 3.54 6.62
CA ALA A 16 -1.27 4.42 7.21
C ALA A 16 -1.85 5.65 7.92
N GLY A 17 -2.83 6.32 7.29
CA GLY A 17 -3.44 7.53 7.87
C GLY A 17 -4.53 7.22 8.88
N GLY A 18 -5.43 6.26 8.59
CA GLY A 18 -6.56 5.94 9.47
C GLY A 18 -6.13 5.36 10.80
N LEU A 19 -5.18 4.42 10.81
CA LEU A 19 -4.63 3.87 12.06
C LEU A 19 -3.92 4.94 12.89
N GLU A 20 -3.13 5.80 12.25
CA GLU A 20 -2.46 6.90 12.96
C GLU A 20 -3.47 7.86 13.60
N LEU A 21 -4.52 8.22 12.84
CA LEU A 21 -5.59 9.06 13.34
C LEU A 21 -6.30 8.42 14.54
N ALA A 22 -6.67 7.14 14.43
CA ALA A 22 -7.30 6.38 15.51
C ALA A 22 -6.41 6.31 16.75
N ALA A 23 -5.12 6.00 16.58
CA ALA A 23 -4.17 5.91 17.69
C ALA A 23 -3.97 7.27 18.40
N LYS A 24 -3.86 8.36 17.65
CA LYS A 24 -3.68 9.70 18.22
C LYS A 24 -4.94 10.23 18.91
N LEU A 25 -6.11 9.99 18.33
CA LEU A 25 -7.40 10.40 18.93
C LEU A 25 -7.74 9.51 20.12
N GLY A 26 -7.54 8.19 20.02
CA GLY A 26 -7.81 7.25 21.10
C GLY A 26 -7.04 7.59 22.38
N ARG A 27 -5.75 7.90 22.28
CA ARG A 27 -4.93 8.35 23.43
C ARG A 27 -5.46 9.63 24.10
N LYS A 28 -6.17 10.47 23.36
CA LYS A 28 -6.68 11.76 23.87
C LYS A 28 -8.10 11.68 24.41
N HIS A 29 -8.94 10.83 23.82
CA HIS A 29 -10.38 10.87 24.02
C HIS A 29 -10.97 9.53 24.50
N GLY A 30 -10.23 8.44 24.40
CA GLY A 30 -10.62 7.14 24.88
C GLY A 30 -11.48 6.31 23.91
N PRO A 31 -11.66 5.02 24.23
CA PRO A 31 -12.30 4.05 23.34
C PRO A 31 -13.82 4.27 23.16
N GLN A 32 -14.46 5.00 24.06
CA GLN A 32 -15.88 5.36 23.96
C GLN A 32 -16.12 6.43 22.87
N CYS A 33 -15.08 7.21 22.51
CA CYS A 33 -15.15 8.25 21.50
C CYS A 33 -14.72 7.80 20.12
N VAL A 34 -13.76 6.87 20.02
CA VAL A 34 -13.06 6.58 18.77
C VAL A 34 -13.17 5.10 18.43
N THR A 35 -13.77 4.82 17.28
CA THR A 35 -13.85 3.46 16.71
C THR A 35 -13.12 3.42 15.38
N LEU A 36 -12.21 2.44 15.22
CA LEU A 36 -11.57 2.09 13.97
C LEU A 36 -12.24 0.85 13.39
N VAL A 37 -12.67 0.92 12.13
CA VAL A 37 -13.22 -0.20 11.36
C VAL A 37 -12.20 -0.62 10.31
N ASP A 38 -11.90 -1.91 10.22
CA ASP A 38 -11.10 -2.48 9.13
C ASP A 38 -11.54 -3.93 8.87
N SER A 39 -11.48 -4.36 7.63
CA SER A 39 -11.83 -5.73 7.22
C SER A 39 -10.78 -6.77 7.65
N ARG A 40 -9.62 -6.34 8.11
CA ARG A 40 -8.51 -7.22 8.53
C ARG A 40 -8.22 -7.08 10.02
N PRO A 41 -7.71 -8.15 10.67
CA PRO A 41 -7.40 -8.10 12.09
C PRO A 41 -6.05 -7.43 12.40
N MET A 42 -5.23 -7.17 11.37
CA MET A 42 -3.89 -6.62 11.54
C MET A 42 -3.54 -5.58 10.48
N HIS A 43 -2.72 -4.64 10.88
CA HIS A 43 -2.15 -3.62 10.01
C HIS A 43 -0.84 -4.12 9.39
N ILE A 44 -0.74 -3.99 8.08
CA ILE A 44 0.51 -4.07 7.32
C ILE A 44 0.72 -2.74 6.60
N TRP A 45 1.94 -2.27 6.61
CA TRP A 45 2.27 -1.05 5.89
C TRP A 45 2.25 -1.29 4.39
N LYS A 46 1.20 -0.81 3.70
CA LYS A 46 0.95 -1.08 2.28
C LYS A 46 2.16 -0.85 1.36
N PRO A 47 3.03 0.16 1.56
CA PRO A 47 4.24 0.32 0.76
C PRO A 47 5.20 -0.87 0.78
N SER A 48 5.15 -1.78 1.77
CA SER A 48 5.99 -2.99 1.83
C SER A 48 5.35 -4.26 1.25
N LEU A 49 4.19 -4.16 0.60
CA LEU A 49 3.52 -5.33 0.01
C LEU A 49 4.33 -5.98 -1.12
N HIS A 50 5.18 -5.25 -1.82
CA HIS A 50 6.11 -5.81 -2.80
C HIS A 50 7.14 -6.75 -2.16
N GLU A 51 7.64 -6.44 -0.94
CA GLU A 51 8.51 -7.31 -0.15
C GLU A 51 7.75 -8.58 0.30
N ALA A 52 6.49 -8.44 0.70
CA ALA A 52 5.64 -9.57 1.05
C ALA A 52 5.39 -10.48 -0.16
N ALA A 53 5.12 -9.92 -1.34
CA ALA A 53 4.92 -10.66 -2.58
C ALA A 53 6.19 -11.40 -3.05
N ALA A 54 7.36 -10.84 -2.82
CA ALA A 54 8.64 -11.49 -3.05
C ALA A 54 9.02 -12.50 -1.95
N GLY A 55 8.37 -12.46 -0.78
CA GLY A 55 8.65 -13.30 0.37
C GLY A 55 9.81 -12.80 1.25
N THR A 56 10.34 -11.61 1.00
CA THR A 56 11.43 -11.01 1.79
C THR A 56 10.89 -10.34 3.07
N LEU A 57 9.56 -10.17 3.18
CA LEU A 57 8.87 -9.73 4.37
C LEU A 57 7.81 -10.75 4.80
N ASP A 58 7.84 -11.16 6.07
CA ASP A 58 6.80 -12.01 6.64
C ASP A 58 5.69 -11.17 7.26
N ILE A 59 4.51 -11.18 6.65
CA ILE A 59 3.35 -10.41 7.05
C ILE A 59 2.86 -10.74 8.47
N TYR A 60 3.08 -11.96 8.96
CA TYR A 60 2.69 -12.39 10.30
C TYR A 60 3.63 -11.90 11.39
N GLN A 61 4.91 -11.70 11.06
CA GLN A 61 5.89 -11.14 11.99
C GLN A 61 5.88 -9.61 12.01
N GLU A 62 5.60 -8.98 10.86
CA GLU A 62 5.62 -7.54 10.70
C GLU A 62 4.27 -6.87 11.00
N GLY A 63 3.18 -7.65 10.96
CA GLY A 63 1.82 -7.16 11.18
C GLY A 63 1.57 -6.70 12.61
N LEU A 64 0.92 -5.55 12.74
CA LEU A 64 0.50 -5.02 14.03
C LEU A 64 -0.98 -5.35 14.25
N SER A 65 -1.30 -6.12 15.28
CA SER A 65 -2.70 -6.44 15.64
C SER A 65 -3.48 -5.18 15.99
N TYR A 66 -4.60 -4.94 15.32
CA TYR A 66 -5.49 -3.82 15.65
C TYR A 66 -6.08 -3.93 17.07
N LEU A 67 -6.38 -5.15 17.55
CA LEU A 67 -6.86 -5.36 18.93
C LEU A 67 -5.80 -4.95 19.95
N MET A 68 -4.53 -5.33 19.72
CA MET A 68 -3.42 -4.91 20.58
C MET A 68 -3.27 -3.38 20.54
N LEU A 69 -3.33 -2.78 19.36
CA LEU A 69 -3.22 -1.32 19.19
C LEU A 69 -4.41 -0.58 19.80
N ALA A 70 -5.61 -1.12 19.70
CA ALA A 70 -6.81 -0.56 20.31
C ALA A 70 -6.66 -0.46 21.84
N ASN A 71 -6.22 -1.53 22.48
CA ASN A 71 -5.93 -1.53 23.91
C ASN A 71 -4.79 -0.55 24.26
N LEU A 72 -3.72 -0.55 23.48
CA LEU A 72 -2.54 0.29 23.71
C LEU A 72 -2.82 1.80 23.54
N CYS A 73 -3.63 2.14 22.55
CA CYS A 73 -3.87 3.52 22.14
C CYS A 73 -5.22 4.07 22.60
N GLY A 74 -6.07 3.24 23.21
CA GLY A 74 -7.37 3.67 23.76
C GLY A 74 -8.40 3.99 22.67
N PHE A 75 -8.53 3.15 21.65
CA PHE A 75 -9.65 3.21 20.71
C PHE A 75 -10.39 1.87 20.66
N THR A 76 -11.60 1.84 20.14
CA THR A 76 -12.33 0.59 19.88
C THR A 76 -12.01 0.09 18.49
N PHE A 77 -11.77 -1.22 18.33
CA PHE A 77 -11.62 -1.84 17.03
C PHE A 77 -12.85 -2.64 16.63
N ALA A 78 -13.39 -2.38 15.46
CA ALA A 78 -14.51 -3.12 14.86
C ALA A 78 -14.02 -3.83 13.60
N LEU A 79 -13.83 -5.16 13.70
CA LEU A 79 -13.45 -5.99 12.55
C LEU A 79 -14.63 -6.14 11.60
N GLY A 80 -14.44 -5.93 10.31
CA GLY A 80 -15.38 -6.13 9.22
C GLY A 80 -15.25 -5.08 8.13
N GLU A 81 -15.85 -5.36 6.99
CA GLU A 81 -15.82 -4.48 5.82
C GLU A 81 -16.95 -3.44 5.89
N LEU A 82 -16.69 -2.23 5.40
CA LEU A 82 -17.73 -1.22 5.23
C LEU A 82 -18.67 -1.65 4.10
N GLN A 83 -19.93 -1.89 4.43
CA GLN A 83 -20.97 -2.27 3.47
C GLN A 83 -21.73 -1.05 2.96
N ALA A 84 -22.12 -0.12 3.85
CA ALA A 84 -22.92 1.04 3.51
C ALA A 84 -22.73 2.20 4.50
N VAL A 85 -23.07 3.40 4.05
CA VAL A 85 -23.17 4.61 4.89
C VAL A 85 -24.54 5.23 4.72
N ASP A 86 -25.36 5.19 5.77
CA ASP A 86 -26.61 5.96 5.84
C ASP A 86 -26.32 7.35 6.40
N ARG A 87 -26.22 8.33 5.52
CA ARG A 87 -25.92 9.72 5.88
C ARG A 87 -27.03 10.39 6.65
N ALA A 88 -28.30 10.03 6.37
CA ALA A 88 -29.46 10.64 7.03
C ALA A 88 -29.54 10.17 8.49
N ARG A 89 -29.32 8.88 8.75
CA ARG A 89 -29.28 8.31 10.11
C ARG A 89 -27.92 8.47 10.80
N ARG A 90 -26.88 8.86 10.05
CA ARG A 90 -25.46 8.88 10.48
C ARG A 90 -24.99 7.54 11.05
N VAL A 91 -25.14 6.51 10.24
CA VAL A 91 -24.78 5.14 10.61
C VAL A 91 -23.92 4.53 9.51
N VAL A 92 -22.86 3.85 9.87
CA VAL A 92 -22.14 2.95 8.97
C VAL A 92 -22.58 1.51 9.24
N THR A 93 -22.83 0.74 8.20
CA THR A 93 -23.05 -0.70 8.27
C THR A 93 -21.73 -1.40 8.01
N VAL A 94 -21.31 -2.20 8.98
CA VAL A 94 -20.16 -3.10 8.89
C VAL A 94 -20.68 -4.49 8.61
N ASP A 95 -20.14 -5.12 7.59
CA ASP A 95 -20.58 -6.44 7.13
C ASP A 95 -20.27 -7.55 8.14
N GLU A 96 -20.87 -8.71 7.91
CA GLU A 96 -20.58 -9.92 8.67
C GLU A 96 -19.09 -10.29 8.53
N VAL A 97 -18.60 -11.01 9.51
CA VAL A 97 -17.27 -11.63 9.46
C VAL A 97 -17.45 -13.13 9.45
N LEU A 98 -16.95 -13.75 8.39
CA LEU A 98 -16.95 -15.21 8.26
C LEU A 98 -15.55 -15.75 8.58
N ASP A 99 -15.48 -16.98 9.07
CA ASP A 99 -14.21 -17.71 9.20
C ASP A 99 -13.78 -18.34 7.87
N GLY A 100 -12.66 -19.09 7.90
CA GLY A 100 -12.15 -19.78 6.71
C GLY A 100 -13.02 -20.94 6.20
N HIS A 101 -14.08 -21.31 6.94
CA HIS A 101 -15.07 -22.36 6.57
C HIS A 101 -16.40 -21.75 6.10
N GLY A 102 -16.55 -20.43 6.22
CA GLY A 102 -17.77 -19.71 5.86
C GLY A 102 -18.76 -19.60 7.02
N ASP A 103 -18.38 -19.98 8.24
CA ASP A 103 -19.22 -19.84 9.42
C ASP A 103 -19.16 -18.40 9.95
N MET A 104 -20.31 -17.86 10.35
CA MET A 104 -20.44 -16.50 10.85
C MET A 104 -19.77 -16.34 12.24
N VAL A 105 -18.70 -15.53 12.28
CA VAL A 105 -18.01 -15.15 13.50
C VAL A 105 -18.65 -13.93 14.15
N LEU A 106 -18.98 -12.91 13.32
CA LEU A 106 -19.67 -11.70 13.74
C LEU A 106 -20.81 -11.38 12.78
N PRO A 107 -22.01 -11.03 13.28
CA PRO A 107 -23.11 -10.61 12.42
C PRO A 107 -22.85 -9.19 11.85
N PRO A 108 -23.57 -8.80 10.80
CA PRO A 108 -23.63 -7.40 10.34
C PRO A 108 -24.05 -6.49 11.49
N ARG A 109 -23.48 -5.30 11.57
CA ARG A 109 -23.77 -4.34 12.66
C ARG A 109 -23.71 -2.90 12.23
N GLU A 110 -24.52 -2.10 12.85
CA GLU A 110 -24.58 -0.66 12.63
C GLU A 110 -23.74 0.08 13.68
N LEU A 111 -22.93 1.03 13.22
CA LEU A 111 -22.13 1.90 14.07
C LEU A 111 -22.57 3.35 13.83
N PRO A 112 -23.26 3.98 14.81
CA PRO A 112 -23.65 5.36 14.71
C PRO A 112 -22.44 6.29 14.88
N TYR A 113 -22.42 7.42 14.13
CA TYR A 113 -21.35 8.39 14.18
C TYR A 113 -21.87 9.84 14.28
N ASP A 114 -21.08 10.71 14.89
CA ASP A 114 -21.22 12.14 14.86
C ASP A 114 -20.18 12.76 13.89
N THR A 115 -19.02 12.09 13.75
CA THR A 115 -18.03 12.34 12.70
C THR A 115 -17.59 11.01 12.10
N LEU A 116 -17.72 10.86 10.78
CA LEU A 116 -17.16 9.75 10.01
C LEU A 116 -15.89 10.20 9.31
N VAL A 117 -14.85 9.38 9.35
CA VAL A 117 -13.61 9.59 8.58
C VAL A 117 -13.39 8.41 7.63
N LEU A 118 -13.45 8.66 6.34
CA LEU A 118 -13.14 7.67 5.31
C LEU A 118 -11.64 7.66 5.05
N ALA A 119 -10.99 6.52 5.30
CA ALA A 119 -9.56 6.28 5.11
C ALA A 119 -9.31 4.96 4.35
N LEU A 120 -10.20 4.67 3.39
CA LEU A 120 -10.36 3.38 2.71
C LEU A 120 -9.18 3.02 1.77
N GLY A 121 -8.29 3.97 1.48
CA GLY A 121 -7.20 3.76 0.54
C GLY A 121 -7.69 3.70 -0.92
N SER A 122 -7.00 2.92 -1.73
CA SER A 122 -7.26 2.75 -3.17
C SER A 122 -7.05 1.31 -3.58
N VAL A 123 -7.61 0.94 -4.73
CA VAL A 123 -7.37 -0.35 -5.41
C VAL A 123 -6.72 -0.11 -6.77
N SER A 124 -6.16 -1.17 -7.34
CA SER A 124 -5.56 -1.12 -8.67
C SER A 124 -6.58 -0.79 -9.74
N ASN A 125 -6.17 0.01 -10.73
CA ASN A 125 -6.98 0.34 -11.89
C ASN A 125 -6.51 -0.45 -13.10
N PHE A 126 -7.36 -1.32 -13.62
CA PHE A 126 -7.07 -2.11 -14.82
C PHE A 126 -7.31 -1.34 -16.13
N PHE A 127 -7.78 -0.09 -16.08
CA PHE A 127 -8.07 0.74 -17.25
C PHE A 127 -8.96 0.06 -18.29
N ASN A 128 -9.87 -0.80 -17.86
CA ASN A 128 -10.71 -1.66 -18.69
C ASN A 128 -9.90 -2.55 -19.67
N THR A 129 -8.66 -2.90 -19.32
CA THR A 129 -7.82 -3.79 -20.14
C THR A 129 -8.39 -5.20 -20.11
N PRO A 130 -8.79 -5.78 -21.27
CA PRO A 130 -9.36 -7.12 -21.35
C PRO A 130 -8.46 -8.16 -20.68
N GLY A 131 -9.05 -9.05 -19.88
CA GLY A 131 -8.39 -10.14 -19.17
C GLY A 131 -7.47 -9.73 -18.01
N ALA A 132 -7.23 -8.42 -17.78
CA ALA A 132 -6.33 -7.98 -16.72
C ALA A 132 -6.85 -8.36 -15.32
N ALA A 133 -8.14 -8.18 -15.06
CA ALA A 133 -8.75 -8.56 -13.78
C ALA A 133 -8.80 -10.08 -13.55
N GLU A 134 -8.77 -10.88 -14.61
CA GLU A 134 -8.86 -12.35 -14.56
C GLU A 134 -7.48 -13.01 -14.45
N HIS A 135 -6.48 -12.47 -15.15
CA HIS A 135 -5.19 -13.12 -15.34
C HIS A 135 -4.01 -12.42 -14.67
N ALA A 136 -4.19 -11.21 -14.13
CA ALA A 136 -3.14 -10.50 -13.40
C ALA A 136 -3.44 -10.44 -11.90
N VAL A 137 -2.39 -10.53 -11.09
CA VAL A 137 -2.47 -10.32 -9.64
C VAL A 137 -2.13 -8.87 -9.33
N THR A 138 -2.80 -8.27 -8.36
CA THR A 138 -2.50 -6.92 -7.85
C THR A 138 -1.79 -6.97 -6.49
N LEU A 139 -1.28 -5.84 -6.02
CA LEU A 139 -0.74 -5.67 -4.65
C LEU A 139 -1.63 -4.75 -3.81
N ASP A 140 -2.94 -4.96 -3.88
CA ASP A 140 -3.89 -4.14 -3.12
C ASP A 140 -3.98 -4.57 -1.67
N THR A 141 -3.82 -5.87 -1.41
CA THR A 141 -3.98 -6.51 -0.10
C THR A 141 -2.85 -7.46 0.25
N THR A 142 -2.73 -7.79 1.53
CA THR A 142 -1.80 -8.82 2.02
C THR A 142 -2.08 -10.20 1.42
N ASP A 143 -3.36 -10.53 1.19
CA ASP A 143 -3.73 -11.83 0.60
C ASP A 143 -3.28 -11.92 -0.86
N ASN A 144 -3.42 -10.82 -1.64
CA ASN A 144 -2.90 -10.77 -2.99
C ASN A 144 -1.37 -10.96 -3.01
N ALA A 145 -0.65 -10.31 -2.10
CA ALA A 145 0.80 -10.46 -1.99
C ALA A 145 1.20 -11.90 -1.62
N GLU A 146 0.54 -12.49 -0.64
CA GLU A 146 0.81 -13.88 -0.21
C GLU A 146 0.42 -14.90 -1.29
N GLN A 147 -0.72 -14.72 -1.95
CA GLN A 147 -1.14 -15.55 -3.08
C GLN A 147 -0.11 -15.50 -4.23
N PHE A 148 0.38 -14.30 -4.56
CA PHE A 148 1.41 -14.15 -5.58
C PHE A 148 2.70 -14.86 -5.17
N ARG A 149 3.16 -14.68 -3.92
CA ARG A 149 4.34 -15.35 -3.37
C ARG A 149 4.25 -16.88 -3.52
N LEU A 150 3.12 -17.46 -3.09
CA LEU A 150 2.91 -18.91 -3.20
C LEU A 150 2.87 -19.37 -4.65
N THR A 151 2.26 -18.61 -5.55
CA THR A 151 2.19 -18.91 -6.97
C THR A 151 3.57 -18.85 -7.61
N MET A 152 4.37 -17.85 -7.25
CA MET A 152 5.76 -17.70 -7.69
C MET A 152 6.63 -18.91 -7.26
N LEU A 153 6.56 -19.30 -5.98
CA LEU A 153 7.28 -20.46 -5.45
C LEU A 153 6.89 -21.76 -6.19
N LYS A 154 5.57 -21.99 -6.39
CA LYS A 154 5.08 -23.15 -7.15
C LYS A 154 5.60 -23.15 -8.59
N ALA A 155 5.58 -22.01 -9.26
CA ALA A 155 6.06 -21.87 -10.63
C ALA A 155 7.58 -22.15 -10.72
N MET A 156 8.39 -21.67 -9.77
CA MET A 156 9.84 -21.96 -9.73
C MET A 156 10.10 -23.46 -9.55
N VAL A 157 9.38 -24.13 -8.65
CA VAL A 157 9.50 -25.59 -8.47
C VAL A 157 9.09 -26.33 -9.74
N GLN A 158 8.03 -25.90 -10.41
CA GLN A 158 7.57 -26.52 -11.68
C GLN A 158 8.62 -26.38 -12.78
N VAL A 159 9.26 -25.21 -12.90
CA VAL A 159 10.35 -25.00 -13.87
C VAL A 159 11.55 -25.87 -13.50
N ASP A 160 11.97 -25.94 -12.24
CA ASP A 160 13.05 -26.82 -11.78
C ASP A 160 12.83 -28.28 -12.23
N GLN A 161 11.62 -28.79 -12.03
CA GLN A 161 11.26 -30.15 -12.45
C GLN A 161 11.18 -30.31 -13.97
N ALA A 162 10.64 -29.30 -14.68
CA ALA A 162 10.53 -29.31 -16.12
C ALA A 162 11.91 -29.35 -16.80
N LYS A 163 12.92 -28.70 -16.24
CA LYS A 163 14.28 -28.62 -16.77
C LYS A 163 14.99 -29.97 -16.88
N VAL A 164 14.55 -30.99 -16.14
CA VAL A 164 15.04 -32.36 -16.28
C VAL A 164 14.79 -32.92 -17.69
N ARG A 165 13.68 -32.47 -18.33
CA ARG A 165 13.25 -32.95 -19.66
C ARG A 165 13.44 -31.88 -20.74
N ASP A 166 13.25 -30.61 -20.38
CA ASP A 166 13.36 -29.45 -21.25
C ASP A 166 14.32 -28.43 -20.65
N PRO A 167 15.61 -28.42 -21.04
CA PRO A 167 16.58 -27.44 -20.58
C PRO A 167 16.24 -25.98 -20.88
N SER A 168 15.29 -25.73 -21.81
CA SER A 168 14.85 -24.38 -22.18
C SER A 168 13.72 -23.85 -21.28
N ALA A 169 13.14 -24.70 -20.41
CA ALA A 169 12.07 -24.30 -19.49
C ALA A 169 12.50 -23.13 -18.63
N ARG A 170 11.64 -22.10 -18.54
CA ARG A 170 11.87 -20.89 -17.74
C ARG A 170 10.57 -20.31 -17.22
N LEU A 171 10.67 -19.45 -16.22
CA LEU A 171 9.56 -18.69 -15.68
C LEU A 171 9.63 -17.25 -16.21
N ASP A 172 8.63 -16.87 -17.00
CA ASP A 172 8.43 -15.50 -17.48
C ASP A 172 7.48 -14.78 -16.54
N VAL A 173 7.95 -13.72 -15.89
CA VAL A 173 7.16 -12.84 -15.02
C VAL A 173 7.06 -11.48 -15.68
N VAL A 174 5.83 -11.01 -15.88
CA VAL A 174 5.59 -9.67 -16.41
C VAL A 174 5.00 -8.78 -15.32
N ILE A 175 5.59 -7.62 -15.13
CA ILE A 175 5.10 -6.57 -14.23
C ILE A 175 4.61 -5.42 -15.08
N VAL A 176 3.33 -5.09 -14.98
CA VAL A 176 2.70 -3.99 -15.71
C VAL A 176 2.65 -2.77 -14.80
N GLY A 177 3.37 -1.71 -15.20
CA GLY A 177 3.48 -0.44 -14.46
C GLY A 177 4.87 -0.18 -13.91
N GLY A 178 5.56 0.80 -14.47
CA GLY A 178 6.92 1.25 -14.09
C GLY A 178 6.93 2.32 -12.99
N GLY A 179 5.90 2.38 -12.14
CA GLY A 179 5.88 3.19 -10.91
C GLY A 179 6.82 2.61 -9.82
N ALA A 180 6.84 3.23 -8.64
CA ALA A 180 7.68 2.77 -7.52
C ALA A 180 7.42 1.30 -7.18
N THR A 181 6.15 0.91 -7.02
CA THR A 181 5.76 -0.47 -6.68
C THR A 181 6.28 -1.49 -7.69
N GLY A 182 6.10 -1.24 -9.00
CA GLY A 182 6.56 -2.18 -10.03
C GLY A 182 8.07 -2.28 -10.12
N VAL A 183 8.77 -1.15 -9.97
CA VAL A 183 10.25 -1.11 -9.96
C VAL A 183 10.80 -1.85 -8.74
N GLU A 184 10.27 -1.58 -7.55
CA GLU A 184 10.68 -2.24 -6.30
C GLU A 184 10.39 -3.74 -6.34
N LEU A 185 9.20 -4.14 -6.80
CA LEU A 185 8.84 -5.54 -6.96
C LEU A 185 9.77 -6.28 -7.94
N ALA A 186 10.10 -5.67 -9.07
CA ALA A 186 10.98 -6.30 -10.06
C ALA A 186 12.35 -6.66 -9.47
N VAL A 187 12.91 -5.77 -8.67
CA VAL A 187 14.19 -6.00 -7.98
C VAL A 187 14.05 -7.05 -6.88
N GLU A 188 13.01 -6.94 -6.04
CA GLU A 188 12.78 -7.89 -4.95
C GLU A 188 12.55 -9.32 -5.47
N LEU A 189 11.80 -9.49 -6.57
CA LEU A 189 11.59 -10.81 -7.19
C LEU A 189 12.88 -11.39 -7.75
N HIS A 190 13.74 -10.57 -8.35
CA HIS A 190 15.04 -11.01 -8.84
C HIS A 190 15.93 -11.53 -7.69
N GLU A 191 16.04 -10.76 -6.58
CA GLU A 191 16.83 -11.14 -5.41
C GLU A 191 16.25 -12.38 -4.71
N ALA A 192 14.92 -12.40 -4.48
CA ALA A 192 14.23 -13.52 -3.86
C ALA A 192 14.37 -14.80 -4.70
N GLY A 193 14.26 -14.70 -6.03
CA GLY A 193 14.45 -15.82 -6.94
C GLY A 193 15.81 -16.47 -6.80
N GLY A 194 16.88 -15.69 -6.68
CA GLY A 194 18.24 -16.18 -6.42
C GLY A 194 18.36 -16.91 -5.08
N ILE A 195 17.75 -16.40 -4.03
CA ILE A 195 17.77 -16.99 -2.69
C ILE A 195 16.99 -18.31 -2.67
N VAL A 196 15.79 -18.34 -3.26
CA VAL A 196 14.94 -19.55 -3.35
C VAL A 196 15.65 -20.66 -4.13
N ALA A 197 16.28 -20.32 -5.26
CA ALA A 197 17.06 -21.27 -6.05
C ALA A 197 18.16 -21.91 -5.22
N ALA A 198 18.88 -21.13 -4.40
CA ALA A 198 19.95 -21.62 -3.54
C ALA A 198 19.45 -22.52 -2.39
N TYR A 199 18.17 -22.43 -2.00
CA TYR A 199 17.60 -23.24 -0.92
C TYR A 199 17.23 -24.67 -1.33
N GLY A 200 17.20 -25.02 -2.61
CA GLY A 200 16.93 -26.40 -3.00
C GLY A 200 16.28 -26.62 -4.37
N LEU A 201 16.56 -25.77 -5.33
CA LEU A 201 16.16 -25.96 -6.72
C LEU A 201 17.38 -26.26 -7.60
N PRO A 202 17.87 -27.54 -7.67
CA PRO A 202 19.15 -27.86 -8.25
C PRO A 202 19.24 -27.64 -9.77
N ASN A 203 18.09 -27.66 -10.46
CA ASN A 203 18.05 -27.48 -11.92
C ASN A 203 17.68 -26.03 -12.30
N PHE A 204 17.17 -25.23 -11.37
CA PHE A 204 16.74 -23.86 -11.59
C PHE A 204 17.84 -22.85 -11.27
N ARG A 205 18.16 -22.01 -12.23
CA ARG A 205 19.11 -20.90 -12.06
C ARG A 205 18.40 -19.57 -12.30
N ALA A 206 18.25 -18.78 -11.24
CA ALA A 206 17.51 -17.52 -11.31
C ALA A 206 18.05 -16.54 -12.36
N ASP A 207 19.37 -16.52 -12.58
CA ASP A 207 20.04 -15.67 -13.57
C ASP A 207 19.70 -16.01 -15.04
N ARG A 208 19.12 -17.19 -15.31
CA ARG A 208 18.77 -17.66 -16.66
C ARG A 208 17.32 -18.09 -16.81
N ASP A 209 16.75 -18.62 -15.73
CA ASP A 209 15.49 -19.33 -15.76
C ASP A 209 14.33 -18.52 -15.18
N LEU A 210 14.64 -17.35 -14.57
CA LEU A 210 13.66 -16.33 -14.16
C LEU A 210 13.82 -15.10 -15.05
N ALA A 211 12.90 -14.94 -15.99
CA ALA A 211 12.88 -13.78 -16.88
C ALA A 211 11.84 -12.76 -16.38
N ILE A 212 12.31 -11.61 -15.89
CA ILE A 212 11.42 -10.54 -15.42
C ILE A 212 11.36 -9.42 -16.48
N THR A 213 10.15 -9.06 -16.90
CA THR A 213 9.90 -7.93 -17.82
C THR A 213 9.02 -6.90 -17.12
N LEU A 214 9.51 -5.68 -17.03
CA LEU A 214 8.75 -4.51 -16.56
C LEU A 214 8.24 -3.72 -17.74
N VAL A 215 6.91 -3.59 -17.86
CA VAL A 215 6.23 -2.90 -18.98
C VAL A 215 5.63 -1.60 -18.48
N GLU A 216 5.97 -0.47 -19.14
CA GLU A 216 5.51 0.87 -18.78
C GLU A 216 4.95 1.61 -19.99
N GLY A 217 3.74 2.15 -19.88
CA GLY A 217 3.09 2.92 -20.94
C GLY A 217 3.67 4.33 -21.18
N ALA A 218 4.39 4.87 -20.19
CA ALA A 218 5.06 6.16 -20.30
C ALA A 218 6.47 6.02 -20.95
N PRO A 219 7.06 7.13 -21.45
CA PRO A 219 8.40 7.12 -22.05
C PRO A 219 9.54 6.74 -21.09
N ARG A 220 9.28 6.68 -19.80
CA ARG A 220 10.27 6.30 -18.79
C ARG A 220 9.61 5.73 -17.53
N ILE A 221 10.27 4.82 -16.86
CA ILE A 221 9.89 4.36 -15.55
C ILE A 221 10.01 5.50 -14.53
N LEU A 222 9.27 5.39 -13.40
CA LEU A 222 9.25 6.43 -12.34
C LEU A 222 8.96 7.83 -12.91
N ALA A 223 8.02 7.95 -13.85
CA ALA A 223 7.74 9.18 -14.59
C ALA A 223 7.38 10.37 -13.69
N ALA A 224 6.80 10.12 -12.51
CA ALA A 224 6.48 11.14 -11.51
C ALA A 224 7.69 11.67 -10.72
N LEU A 225 8.88 11.05 -10.88
CA LEU A 225 10.11 11.44 -10.19
C LEU A 225 11.07 12.16 -11.14
N PRO A 226 12.08 12.88 -10.61
CA PRO A 226 13.11 13.51 -11.44
C PRO A 226 13.79 12.51 -12.39
N GLU A 227 14.11 12.94 -13.59
CA GLU A 227 14.69 12.11 -14.64
C GLU A 227 15.97 11.38 -14.21
N LYS A 228 16.80 12.02 -13.39
CA LYS A 228 18.02 11.42 -12.86
C LYS A 228 17.72 10.14 -12.04
N ILE A 229 16.62 10.11 -11.30
CA ILE A 229 16.18 8.93 -10.53
C ILE A 229 15.69 7.85 -11.47
N SER A 230 14.86 8.21 -12.45
CA SER A 230 14.37 7.29 -13.49
C SER A 230 15.52 6.60 -14.22
N ARG A 231 16.51 7.36 -14.63
CA ARG A 231 17.69 6.85 -15.34
C ARG A 231 18.52 5.90 -14.46
N ALA A 232 18.78 6.28 -13.20
CA ALA A 232 19.52 5.43 -12.27
C ALA A 232 18.80 4.11 -11.98
N ALA A 233 17.47 4.16 -11.81
CA ALA A 233 16.65 2.96 -11.64
C ALA A 233 16.67 2.07 -12.90
N HIS A 234 16.52 2.66 -14.08
CA HIS A 234 16.57 1.93 -15.35
C HIS A 234 17.92 1.21 -15.52
N THR A 235 19.04 1.91 -15.30
CA THR A 235 20.38 1.32 -15.36
C THR A 235 20.49 0.13 -14.40
N ARG A 236 20.03 0.30 -13.15
CA ARG A 236 20.09 -0.78 -12.15
C ARG A 236 19.27 -2.01 -12.54
N LEU A 237 18.05 -1.81 -13.05
CA LEU A 237 17.20 -2.92 -13.54
C LEU A 237 17.90 -3.68 -14.68
N THR A 238 18.47 -2.95 -15.63
CA THR A 238 19.20 -3.56 -16.76
C THR A 238 20.43 -4.33 -16.30
N GLU A 239 21.21 -3.80 -15.33
CA GLU A 239 22.35 -4.51 -14.72
C GLU A 239 21.95 -5.83 -14.05
N LEU A 240 20.74 -5.90 -13.49
CA LEU A 240 20.15 -7.10 -12.89
C LEU A 240 19.59 -8.07 -13.95
N GLY A 241 19.65 -7.74 -15.24
CA GLY A 241 19.06 -8.56 -16.31
C GLY A 241 17.53 -8.44 -16.42
N ILE A 242 16.93 -7.48 -15.74
CA ILE A 242 15.48 -7.19 -15.84
C ILE A 242 15.24 -6.41 -17.12
N ARG A 243 14.34 -6.92 -17.97
CA ARG A 243 13.94 -6.27 -19.20
C ARG A 243 12.98 -5.11 -18.90
N VAL A 244 13.28 -3.89 -19.38
CA VAL A 244 12.44 -2.71 -19.20
C VAL A 244 11.92 -2.25 -20.55
N GLU A 245 10.61 -2.27 -20.73
CA GLU A 245 9.91 -1.84 -21.94
C GLU A 245 9.09 -0.57 -21.64
N THR A 246 9.54 0.55 -22.14
CA THR A 246 8.84 1.85 -22.05
C THR A 246 8.08 2.16 -23.33
N ASP A 247 7.23 3.19 -23.34
CA ASP A 247 6.30 3.47 -24.43
C ASP A 247 5.49 2.23 -24.85
N CYS A 248 5.20 1.38 -23.88
CA CYS A 248 4.65 0.04 -24.07
C CYS A 248 3.34 -0.12 -23.30
N ARG A 249 2.22 0.26 -23.93
CA ARG A 249 0.89 0.16 -23.32
C ARG A 249 0.33 -1.24 -23.50
N VAL A 250 -0.03 -1.90 -22.40
CA VAL A 250 -0.74 -3.19 -22.44
C VAL A 250 -2.16 -2.99 -22.93
N ALA A 251 -2.58 -3.80 -23.91
CA ALA A 251 -3.90 -3.79 -24.53
C ALA A 251 -4.75 -5.00 -24.15
N GLU A 252 -4.12 -6.13 -23.79
CA GLU A 252 -4.80 -7.36 -23.38
C GLU A 252 -3.88 -8.17 -22.47
N VAL A 253 -4.46 -8.84 -21.48
CA VAL A 253 -3.79 -9.84 -20.64
C VAL A 253 -4.47 -11.18 -20.83
N ALA A 254 -3.73 -12.18 -21.30
CA ALA A 254 -4.20 -13.55 -21.43
C ALA A 254 -3.57 -14.44 -20.34
N ALA A 255 -4.04 -15.68 -20.24
CA ALA A 255 -3.58 -16.62 -19.21
C ALA A 255 -2.06 -16.90 -19.22
N ARG A 256 -1.37 -16.70 -20.35
CA ARG A 256 0.08 -16.99 -20.51
C ARG A 256 0.83 -15.96 -21.34
N SER A 257 0.21 -14.85 -21.70
CA SER A 257 0.84 -13.76 -22.43
C SER A 257 0.17 -12.42 -22.16
N ILE A 258 0.87 -11.35 -22.45
CA ILE A 258 0.30 -10.02 -22.58
C ILE A 258 0.50 -9.50 -23.98
N LYS A 259 -0.46 -8.74 -24.50
CA LYS A 259 -0.36 -8.02 -25.77
C LYS A 259 -0.36 -6.52 -25.54
N THR A 260 0.41 -5.84 -26.33
CA THR A 260 0.54 -4.38 -26.28
C THR A 260 -0.19 -3.70 -27.42
N ALA A 261 -0.47 -2.42 -27.28
CA ALA A 261 -1.22 -1.65 -28.26
C ALA A 261 -0.47 -1.50 -29.61
N ASP A 262 0.85 -1.66 -29.60
CA ASP A 262 1.71 -1.66 -30.80
C ASP A 262 1.90 -3.06 -31.44
N GLY A 263 1.19 -4.08 -30.91
CA GLY A 263 1.17 -5.43 -31.44
C GLY A 263 2.28 -6.36 -30.95
N ARG A 264 3.13 -5.93 -30.03
CA ARG A 264 4.10 -6.83 -29.39
C ARG A 264 3.40 -7.80 -28.46
N GLU A 265 3.93 -9.01 -28.32
CA GLU A 265 3.45 -10.02 -27.38
C GLU A 265 4.60 -10.50 -26.49
N PHE A 266 4.34 -10.62 -25.19
CA PHE A 266 5.27 -11.11 -24.18
C PHE A 266 4.69 -12.36 -23.52
N ALA A 267 5.50 -13.41 -23.41
CA ALA A 267 5.15 -14.56 -22.59
C ALA A 267 5.05 -14.11 -21.12
N ALA A 268 4.00 -14.55 -20.45
CA ALA A 268 3.73 -14.23 -19.05
C ALA A 268 3.20 -15.47 -18.34
N GLY A 269 4.09 -16.25 -17.75
CA GLY A 269 3.71 -17.33 -16.84
C GLY A 269 3.06 -16.78 -15.57
N LEU A 270 3.48 -15.57 -15.15
CA LEU A 270 2.87 -14.78 -14.09
C LEU A 270 2.76 -13.31 -14.55
N CYS A 271 1.62 -12.69 -14.29
CA CYS A 271 1.40 -11.26 -14.55
C CYS A 271 1.06 -10.54 -13.26
N MET A 272 1.85 -9.50 -12.91
CA MET A 272 1.57 -8.59 -11.81
C MET A 272 1.13 -7.23 -12.36
N TRP A 273 -0.02 -6.73 -11.88
CA TRP A 273 -0.53 -5.43 -12.27
C TRP A 273 -0.25 -4.39 -11.18
N ALA A 274 0.69 -3.50 -11.45
CA ALA A 274 1.11 -2.39 -10.58
C ALA A 274 0.85 -1.01 -11.21
N ALA A 275 -0.02 -0.94 -12.23
CA ALA A 275 -0.31 0.28 -12.99
C ALA A 275 -1.58 0.96 -12.48
N GLY A 276 -1.45 2.21 -12.04
CA GLY A 276 -2.57 3.07 -11.69
C GLY A 276 -3.34 2.64 -10.44
N ILE A 277 -4.09 3.58 -9.91
CA ILE A 277 -5.00 3.38 -8.78
C ILE A 277 -6.37 3.96 -9.09
N GLN A 278 -7.38 3.50 -8.37
CA GLN A 278 -8.72 4.09 -8.37
C GLN A 278 -9.36 3.99 -6.97
N GLY A 279 -10.38 4.80 -6.73
CA GLY A 279 -11.23 4.67 -5.55
C GLY A 279 -11.95 3.33 -5.51
N LEU A 280 -12.33 2.89 -4.33
CA LEU A 280 -13.11 1.66 -4.17
C LEU A 280 -14.49 1.83 -4.82
N PRO A 281 -15.07 0.77 -5.42
CA PRO A 281 -16.42 0.81 -6.02
C PRO A 281 -17.50 1.29 -5.04
N LEU A 282 -17.36 0.99 -3.76
CA LEU A 282 -18.25 1.44 -2.68
C LEU A 282 -18.39 2.97 -2.64
N MET A 283 -17.37 3.73 -3.04
CA MET A 283 -17.43 5.19 -3.02
C MET A 283 -18.55 5.74 -3.90
N ALA A 284 -18.93 5.04 -4.98
CA ALA A 284 -20.04 5.44 -5.84
C ALA A 284 -21.41 5.35 -5.14
N GLN A 285 -21.52 4.52 -4.10
CA GLN A 285 -22.78 4.34 -3.33
C GLN A 285 -23.00 5.45 -2.28
N LEU A 286 -21.99 6.30 -2.04
CA LEU A 286 -22.10 7.39 -1.05
C LEU A 286 -22.91 8.57 -1.54
N ASP A 287 -23.30 8.61 -2.82
CA ASP A 287 -24.02 9.72 -3.44
C ASP A 287 -23.33 11.08 -3.16
N MET A 288 -22.03 11.12 -3.38
CA MET A 288 -21.17 12.29 -3.24
C MET A 288 -20.27 12.46 -4.47
N PRO A 289 -19.82 13.68 -4.80
CA PRO A 289 -18.97 13.92 -5.95
C PRO A 289 -17.68 13.09 -5.91
N LEU A 290 -17.40 12.36 -6.98
CA LEU A 290 -16.18 11.64 -7.22
C LEU A 290 -15.40 12.26 -8.38
N ASN A 291 -14.08 12.15 -8.34
CA ASN A 291 -13.26 12.49 -9.49
C ASN A 291 -13.26 11.36 -10.54
N ARG A 292 -12.55 11.56 -11.66
CA ARG A 292 -12.50 10.61 -12.79
C ARG A 292 -12.00 9.21 -12.44
N ILE A 293 -11.22 9.04 -11.38
CA ILE A 293 -10.72 7.76 -10.91
C ILE A 293 -11.44 7.24 -9.66
N GLY A 294 -12.63 7.77 -9.36
CA GLY A 294 -13.49 7.28 -8.27
C GLY A 294 -13.09 7.73 -6.87
N GLN A 295 -12.20 8.73 -6.71
CA GLN A 295 -11.85 9.28 -5.41
C GLN A 295 -12.89 10.33 -4.98
N LEU A 296 -13.25 10.36 -3.69
CA LEU A 296 -14.16 11.35 -3.12
C LEU A 296 -13.55 12.76 -3.23
N VAL A 297 -14.28 13.68 -3.84
CA VAL A 297 -13.85 15.08 -3.91
C VAL A 297 -14.07 15.74 -2.53
N VAL A 298 -12.99 16.24 -1.96
CA VAL A 298 -13.00 16.97 -0.69
C VAL A 298 -12.45 18.38 -0.89
N ASN A 299 -12.77 19.27 0.05
CA ASN A 299 -12.19 20.62 0.05
C ASN A 299 -10.78 20.65 0.69
N GLY A 300 -10.14 21.82 0.69
CA GLY A 300 -8.83 22.01 1.29
C GLY A 300 -8.76 21.76 2.82
N ARG A 301 -9.88 21.49 3.46
CA ARG A 301 -9.98 21.14 4.88
C ARG A 301 -10.32 19.67 5.12
N LEU A 302 -10.18 18.84 4.08
CA LEU A 302 -10.48 17.40 4.09
C LEU A 302 -11.96 17.08 4.39
N GLU A 303 -12.87 18.00 4.04
CA GLU A 303 -14.30 17.87 4.23
C GLU A 303 -14.95 17.43 2.92
N SER A 304 -15.83 16.43 2.99
CA SER A 304 -16.77 16.11 1.93
C SER A 304 -17.91 17.15 1.88
N PRO A 305 -18.80 17.10 0.88
CA PRO A 305 -20.03 17.92 0.90
C PRO A 305 -20.92 17.68 2.12
N ASP A 306 -20.82 16.49 2.75
CA ASP A 306 -21.50 16.21 4.01
C ASP A 306 -20.63 16.69 5.19
N PRO A 307 -21.11 17.61 6.04
CA PRO A 307 -20.32 18.18 7.13
C PRO A 307 -19.89 17.17 8.21
N HIS A 308 -20.56 16.02 8.26
CA HIS A 308 -20.24 14.93 9.19
C HIS A 308 -19.19 13.96 8.66
N ILE A 309 -18.83 14.05 7.36
CA ILE A 309 -17.94 13.12 6.69
C ILE A 309 -16.66 13.83 6.25
N LEU A 310 -15.54 13.34 6.76
CA LEU A 310 -14.19 13.72 6.38
C LEU A 310 -13.55 12.57 5.60
N ALA A 311 -12.53 12.86 4.80
CA ALA A 311 -11.76 11.80 4.16
C ALA A 311 -10.28 12.13 4.12
N LEU A 312 -9.43 11.09 4.08
CA LEU A 312 -7.99 11.19 3.99
C LEU A 312 -7.38 10.04 3.18
N GLY A 313 -6.17 10.24 2.69
CA GLY A 313 -5.42 9.25 1.93
C GLY A 313 -5.94 9.03 0.51
N ASP A 314 -5.61 7.87 -0.05
CA ASP A 314 -5.80 7.59 -1.47
C ASP A 314 -7.27 7.51 -1.90
N CYS A 315 -8.23 7.39 -0.98
CA CYS A 315 -9.66 7.35 -1.29
C CYS A 315 -10.25 8.73 -1.58
N CYS A 316 -9.52 9.83 -1.37
CA CYS A 316 -10.02 11.17 -1.62
C CYS A 316 -9.09 12.01 -2.50
N ALA A 317 -9.69 12.97 -3.21
CA ALA A 317 -9.02 13.94 -4.05
C ALA A 317 -8.93 15.28 -3.31
N VAL A 318 -7.81 15.54 -2.66
CA VAL A 318 -7.53 16.78 -1.94
C VAL A 318 -6.95 17.80 -2.93
N PRO A 319 -7.49 19.03 -3.05
CA PRO A 319 -6.99 20.04 -3.97
C PRO A 319 -5.57 20.50 -3.61
N ARG A 320 -4.72 20.69 -4.63
CA ARG A 320 -3.36 21.23 -4.51
C ARG A 320 -3.08 22.22 -5.63
N GLY A 321 -2.94 23.50 -5.28
CA GLY A 321 -2.81 24.56 -6.28
C GLY A 321 -4.06 24.71 -7.15
N GLU A 322 -3.93 25.34 -8.32
CA GLU A 322 -5.07 25.69 -9.16
C GLU A 322 -5.69 24.50 -9.90
N ASN A 323 -4.92 23.50 -10.29
CA ASN A 323 -5.39 22.40 -11.14
C ASN A 323 -4.89 21.01 -10.75
N GLY A 324 -4.35 20.84 -9.53
CA GLY A 324 -3.77 19.58 -9.08
C GLY A 324 -4.46 18.99 -7.86
N THR A 325 -4.09 17.76 -7.56
CA THR A 325 -4.46 17.07 -6.32
C THR A 325 -3.21 16.64 -5.56
N VAL A 326 -3.35 16.45 -4.27
CA VAL A 326 -2.32 15.84 -3.42
C VAL A 326 -2.07 14.42 -3.94
N PRO A 327 -0.80 14.01 -4.14
CA PRO A 327 -0.51 12.67 -4.66
C PRO A 327 -0.89 11.60 -3.63
N ALA A 328 -1.46 10.50 -4.11
CA ALA A 328 -1.79 9.31 -3.31
C ALA A 328 -0.50 8.62 -2.83
N ARG A 329 -0.08 8.95 -1.61
CA ARG A 329 1.14 8.44 -0.97
C ARG A 329 0.98 8.36 0.53
N ALA A 330 1.66 7.41 1.17
CA ALA A 330 1.64 7.26 2.63
C ALA A 330 2.05 8.53 3.38
N GLN A 331 3.00 9.33 2.86
CA GLN A 331 3.38 10.62 3.48
C GLN A 331 2.26 11.67 3.44
N ALA A 332 1.40 11.67 2.42
CA ALA A 332 0.24 12.55 2.35
C ALA A 332 -0.79 12.12 3.40
N ALA A 333 -1.13 10.84 3.44
CA ALA A 333 -2.06 10.29 4.42
C ALA A 333 -1.62 10.55 5.88
N HIS A 334 -0.31 10.46 6.18
CA HIS A 334 0.27 10.81 7.48
C HIS A 334 0.05 12.29 7.84
N GLN A 335 0.31 13.21 6.90
CA GLN A 335 0.13 14.65 7.12
C GLN A 335 -1.36 15.00 7.25
N GLU A 336 -2.23 14.39 6.46
CA GLU A 336 -3.67 14.55 6.52
C GLU A 336 -4.23 14.04 7.85
N ALA A 337 -3.78 12.86 8.33
CA ALA A 337 -4.12 12.34 9.64
C ALA A 337 -3.72 13.33 10.75
N SER A 338 -2.52 13.88 10.68
CA SER A 338 -2.02 14.87 11.65
C SER A 338 -2.85 16.18 11.63
N TYR A 339 -3.34 16.59 10.46
CA TYR A 339 -4.26 17.72 10.33
C TYR A 339 -5.61 17.38 10.96
N LEU A 340 -6.18 16.21 10.65
CA LEU A 340 -7.48 15.77 11.15
C LEU A 340 -7.50 15.53 12.66
N VAL A 341 -6.37 15.14 13.29
CA VAL A 341 -6.27 15.05 14.76
C VAL A 341 -6.70 16.34 15.44
N ARG A 342 -6.26 17.50 14.93
CA ARG A 342 -6.63 18.80 15.51
C ARG A 342 -8.09 19.13 15.26
N LYS A 343 -8.56 18.89 14.03
CA LYS A 343 -9.92 19.18 13.59
C LYS A 343 -10.95 18.32 14.34
N VAL A 344 -10.76 17.01 14.39
CA VAL A 344 -11.66 16.09 15.08
C VAL A 344 -11.60 16.29 16.60
N THR A 345 -10.44 16.61 17.18
CA THR A 345 -10.35 17.00 18.60
C THR A 345 -11.21 18.22 18.91
N ALA A 346 -11.24 19.22 18.01
CA ALA A 346 -12.09 20.39 18.18
C ALA A 346 -13.59 20.03 18.15
N ARG A 347 -14.00 19.15 17.22
CA ARG A 347 -15.38 18.62 17.16
C ARG A 347 -15.79 17.93 18.44
N ILE A 348 -14.95 16.98 18.93
CA ILE A 348 -15.21 16.25 20.18
C ILE A 348 -15.37 17.19 21.36
N ARG A 349 -14.63 18.28 21.40
CA ARG A 349 -14.65 19.26 22.50
C ARG A 349 -15.70 20.37 22.33
N GLY A 350 -16.39 20.41 21.20
CA GLY A 350 -17.29 21.52 20.87
C GLY A 350 -16.60 22.88 20.75
N THR A 351 -15.31 22.91 20.38
CA THR A 351 -14.52 24.11 20.20
C THR A 351 -14.37 24.48 18.72
N ALA A 352 -13.91 25.69 18.42
CA ALA A 352 -13.73 26.13 17.04
C ALA A 352 -12.69 25.25 16.31
N GLU A 353 -13.07 24.75 15.12
CA GLU A 353 -12.19 23.98 14.26
C GLU A 353 -11.10 24.86 13.62
N PRO A 354 -9.92 24.28 13.28
CA PRO A 354 -8.90 24.98 12.50
C PRO A 354 -9.48 25.50 11.18
N GLN A 355 -9.34 26.80 10.92
CA GLN A 355 -9.85 27.44 9.71
C GLN A 355 -8.86 27.33 8.53
N ALA A 356 -7.55 27.26 8.82
CA ALA A 356 -6.52 27.13 7.80
C ALA A 356 -6.67 25.79 7.05
N PRO A 357 -6.58 25.79 5.72
CA PRO A 357 -6.60 24.56 4.94
C PRO A 357 -5.38 23.66 5.26
N TYR A 358 -5.51 22.40 4.91
CA TYR A 358 -4.41 21.45 4.89
C TYR A 358 -3.43 21.86 3.79
N GLU A 359 -2.15 21.81 4.10
CA GLU A 359 -1.07 22.12 3.16
C GLU A 359 -0.12 20.93 3.07
N TYR A 360 -0.11 20.29 1.91
CA TYR A 360 0.80 19.16 1.63
C TYR A 360 2.23 19.64 1.46
N ARG A 361 3.16 19.02 2.20
CA ARG A 361 4.60 19.25 2.09
C ARG A 361 5.26 18.00 1.53
N ASP A 362 5.85 18.12 0.35
CA ASP A 362 6.61 17.04 -0.24
C ASP A 362 7.99 16.92 0.44
N HIS A 363 8.23 15.79 1.09
CA HIS A 363 9.52 15.48 1.71
C HIS A 363 10.46 14.72 0.76
N GLY A 364 10.02 14.49 -0.48
CA GLY A 364 10.74 13.73 -1.48
C GLY A 364 10.20 12.32 -1.63
N SER A 365 10.93 11.50 -2.36
CA SER A 365 10.58 10.11 -2.64
C SER A 365 11.83 9.25 -2.62
N LEU A 366 11.70 8.06 -2.07
CA LEU A 366 12.72 7.02 -2.04
C LEU A 366 12.16 5.77 -2.71
N VAL A 367 12.99 5.10 -3.48
CA VAL A 367 12.68 3.83 -4.17
C VAL A 367 13.78 2.85 -3.81
N SER A 368 13.41 1.67 -3.32
CA SER A 368 14.33 0.58 -3.05
C SER A 368 14.77 -0.08 -4.36
N LEU A 369 16.05 -0.34 -4.52
CA LEU A 369 16.61 -1.05 -5.68
C LEU A 369 17.41 -2.28 -5.24
N GLY A 370 16.89 -2.99 -4.23
CA GLY A 370 17.46 -4.20 -3.67
C GLY A 370 18.21 -3.98 -2.37
N GLN A 371 18.86 -5.06 -1.89
CA GLN A 371 19.48 -5.09 -0.55
C GLN A 371 20.62 -4.07 -0.35
N ASP A 372 21.30 -3.68 -1.42
CA ASP A 372 22.47 -2.80 -1.35
C ASP A 372 22.29 -1.44 -2.02
N ALA A 373 21.14 -1.20 -2.63
CA ALA A 373 20.91 0.01 -3.40
C ALA A 373 19.53 0.64 -3.15
N GLY A 374 19.47 1.94 -3.23
CA GLY A 374 18.24 2.72 -3.29
C GLY A 374 18.52 4.02 -4.03
N VAL A 375 17.48 4.63 -4.55
CA VAL A 375 17.57 5.96 -5.18
C VAL A 375 16.46 6.85 -4.69
N GLY A 376 16.72 8.13 -4.58
CA GLY A 376 15.71 9.03 -4.15
C GLY A 376 16.07 10.49 -4.28
N SER A 377 15.10 11.32 -4.02
CA SER A 377 15.25 12.77 -3.89
C SER A 377 14.68 13.21 -2.57
N LEU A 378 15.47 13.95 -1.80
CA LEU A 378 15.03 14.63 -0.59
C LEU A 378 14.68 16.07 -0.95
N MET A 379 13.45 16.46 -0.61
CA MET A 379 13.01 17.85 -0.66
C MET A 379 12.94 18.40 0.77
N GLY A 380 13.75 19.38 1.10
CA GLY A 380 13.77 19.98 2.43
C GLY A 380 14.26 21.41 2.45
N ARG A 381 13.96 22.14 3.54
CA ARG A 381 14.35 23.55 3.76
C ARG A 381 15.84 23.83 3.63
N LEU A 382 16.71 22.82 3.83
CA LEU A 382 18.17 22.94 3.74
C LEU A 382 18.72 22.71 2.32
N ALA A 383 17.92 22.15 1.40
CA ALA A 383 18.38 21.73 0.08
C ALA A 383 17.69 22.49 -1.05
N GLY A 384 17.40 23.74 -1.00
CA GLY A 384 16.71 24.57 -2.02
C GLY A 384 16.59 24.01 -3.47
N ARG A 385 17.17 22.83 -3.73
CA ARG A 385 17.06 21.93 -4.88
C ARG A 385 17.10 20.51 -4.34
N GLY A 386 16.24 19.60 -4.86
CA GLY A 386 16.17 18.21 -4.43
C GLY A 386 17.55 17.53 -4.40
N LEU A 387 17.95 17.03 -3.24
CA LEU A 387 19.19 16.28 -3.07
C LEU A 387 19.00 14.85 -3.58
N PHE A 388 19.76 14.47 -4.61
CA PHE A 388 19.81 13.08 -5.08
C PHE A 388 20.58 12.22 -4.08
N VAL A 389 19.97 11.12 -3.65
CA VAL A 389 20.56 10.16 -2.72
C VAL A 389 20.54 8.79 -3.37
N SER A 390 21.64 8.03 -3.23
CA SER A 390 21.75 6.67 -3.77
C SER A 390 22.57 5.76 -2.86
N GLY A 391 22.53 4.45 -3.10
CA GLY A 391 23.28 3.44 -2.37
C GLY A 391 22.74 3.19 -0.96
N THR A 392 23.62 2.79 -0.05
CA THR A 392 23.29 2.40 1.32
C THR A 392 22.60 3.50 2.14
N LEU A 393 22.94 4.78 1.87
CA LEU A 393 22.29 5.89 2.55
C LEU A 393 20.81 5.99 2.17
N ALA A 394 20.46 5.87 0.88
CA ALA A 394 19.08 5.87 0.42
C ALA A 394 18.29 4.70 1.03
N ARG A 395 18.92 3.53 1.17
CA ARG A 395 18.33 2.36 1.82
C ARG A 395 18.03 2.60 3.30
N VAL A 396 19.00 3.12 4.06
CA VAL A 396 18.80 3.44 5.49
C VAL A 396 17.64 4.45 5.64
N MET A 397 17.56 5.41 4.74
CA MET A 397 16.47 6.40 4.74
C MET A 397 15.12 5.75 4.37
N TYR A 398 15.08 4.82 3.40
CA TYR A 398 13.88 4.05 3.08
C TYR A 398 13.38 3.26 4.29
N MET A 399 14.28 2.54 4.98
CA MET A 399 13.95 1.83 6.22
C MET A 399 13.45 2.79 7.33
N SER A 400 13.96 4.01 7.37
CA SER A 400 13.50 4.99 8.35
C SER A 400 12.05 5.42 8.16
N LEU A 401 11.51 5.38 6.94
CA LEU A 401 10.09 5.67 6.67
C LEU A 401 9.18 4.65 7.36
N HIS A 402 9.54 3.37 7.31
CA HIS A 402 8.82 2.32 8.01
C HIS A 402 8.86 2.53 9.53
N LEU A 403 10.04 2.85 10.07
CA LEU A 403 10.17 3.16 11.50
C LEU A 403 9.43 4.43 11.92
N MET A 404 9.35 5.44 11.07
CA MET A 404 8.55 6.65 11.33
C MET A 404 7.06 6.32 11.46
N HIS A 405 6.52 5.45 10.58
CA HIS A 405 5.14 5.00 10.70
C HIS A 405 4.91 4.25 12.03
N HIS A 406 5.78 3.30 12.36
CA HIS A 406 5.70 2.59 13.65
C HIS A 406 5.81 3.54 14.85
N HIS A 407 6.70 4.53 14.79
CA HIS A 407 6.82 5.55 15.83
C HIS A 407 5.53 6.36 16.03
N ALA A 408 4.86 6.75 14.94
CA ALA A 408 3.60 7.48 15.01
C ALA A 408 2.49 6.68 15.74
N VAL A 409 2.50 5.35 15.58
CA VAL A 409 1.49 4.44 16.16
C VAL A 409 1.93 3.89 17.52
N LEU A 410 3.14 3.37 17.67
CA LEU A 410 3.62 2.67 18.86
C LEU A 410 4.34 3.57 19.89
N GLY A 411 4.85 4.73 19.44
CA GLY A 411 5.71 5.60 20.23
C GLY A 411 7.18 5.14 20.24
N THR A 412 8.06 5.97 20.83
CA THR A 412 9.52 5.84 20.69
C THR A 412 10.08 4.51 21.21
N TRP A 413 9.77 4.15 22.46
CA TRP A 413 10.38 2.98 23.12
C TRP A 413 10.02 1.66 22.45
N ARG A 414 8.75 1.46 22.11
CA ARG A 414 8.30 0.24 21.44
C ARG A 414 8.85 0.13 20.02
N THR A 415 8.94 1.24 19.31
CA THR A 415 9.56 1.26 17.97
C THR A 415 11.05 0.94 18.05
N ALA A 416 11.77 1.48 19.03
CA ALA A 416 13.19 1.17 19.24
C ALA A 416 13.40 -0.31 19.59
N THR A 417 12.56 -0.87 20.46
CA THR A 417 12.60 -2.32 20.81
C THR A 417 12.32 -3.19 19.59
N LEU A 418 11.32 -2.84 18.78
CA LEU A 418 10.99 -3.57 17.55
C LEU A 418 12.13 -3.51 16.54
N ALA A 419 12.73 -2.32 16.34
CA ALA A 419 13.87 -2.15 15.46
C ALA A 419 15.08 -3.00 15.89
N LEU A 420 15.37 -3.04 17.20
CA LEU A 420 16.44 -3.88 17.76
C LEU A 420 16.13 -5.37 17.58
N ALA A 421 14.89 -5.80 17.88
CA ALA A 421 14.47 -7.18 17.68
C ALA A 421 14.65 -7.62 16.21
N ARG A 422 14.21 -6.81 15.26
CA ARG A 422 14.39 -7.06 13.81
C ARG A 422 15.86 -7.19 13.42
N LEU A 423 16.73 -6.35 13.97
CA LEU A 423 18.15 -6.41 13.71
C LEU A 423 18.78 -7.74 14.18
N LEU A 424 18.38 -8.21 15.36
CA LEU A 424 18.83 -9.49 15.92
C LEU A 424 18.26 -10.69 15.14
N MET A 425 16.99 -10.66 14.80
CA MET A 425 16.31 -11.74 14.09
C MET A 425 16.81 -11.93 12.65
N ARG A 426 17.29 -10.87 11.98
CA ARG A 426 17.87 -10.98 10.62
C ARG A 426 19.00 -12.00 10.49
N ARG A 427 19.67 -12.37 11.59
CA ARG A 427 20.77 -13.35 11.58
C ARG A 427 20.29 -14.80 11.73
N THR A 428 19.06 -15.01 12.17
CA THR A 428 18.52 -16.33 12.54
C THR A 428 17.38 -16.80 11.66
N HIS A 429 16.72 -15.89 10.94
CA HIS A 429 15.58 -16.21 10.07
C HIS A 429 16.01 -16.37 8.61
N PRO A 430 15.32 -17.23 7.84
CA PRO A 430 15.54 -17.32 6.41
C PRO A 430 15.26 -15.96 5.76
N ARG A 431 16.05 -15.64 4.72
CA ARG A 431 15.91 -14.35 4.01
C ARG A 431 14.66 -14.26 3.15
N VAL A 432 14.10 -15.42 2.80
CA VAL A 432 12.85 -15.54 2.03
C VAL A 432 11.96 -16.56 2.69
N LYS A 433 10.69 -16.22 2.86
CA LYS A 433 9.66 -17.09 3.42
C LYS A 433 9.28 -18.17 2.42
N LEU A 434 9.38 -19.45 2.82
CA LEU A 434 9.09 -20.62 1.97
C LEU A 434 7.73 -21.26 2.27
N HIS A 435 7.09 -20.94 3.38
CA HIS A 435 5.83 -21.54 3.86
C HIS A 435 4.84 -20.49 4.34
#